data_0eda5cee9d6adcdaaf7d19f099bbe5c4
#
_entry.id   0eda5cee9d6adcdaaf7d19f099bbe5c4
#
_cell.length_a   1.000
_cell.length_b   1.000
_cell.length_c   1.000
_cell.angle_alpha   90.00
_cell.angle_beta   90.00
_cell.angle_gamma   90.00
#
_symmetry.space_group_name_H-M   'P 1'
#
loop_
_entity.id
_entity.type
_entity.pdbx_description
1 polymer ?
#
loop_
_entity_poly.entity_id
_entity_poly.type
_entity_poly.pdbx_seq_one_letter_code
_entity_poly.pdbx_strand_id
1 'polypeptide(L)'
;MDRTIQPEIQALKNFHILSPVRTTLPNGVPLTVVNAGEQELVRMDILFAGGRWQQSQKLQALFTNRMLREGTQKYTAATIAEKLDYYGSWLELSSSSEYAYTVSYTH
;
A
#
# COMPACT_ATOMS: atom_id res chain seq x y z
N MET A 1 3.49 0.38 -37.44
CA MET A 1 3.99 1.52 -36.66
C MET A 1 5.50 1.57 -36.88
N ASP A 2 6.01 2.64 -37.50
CA ASP A 2 7.44 2.78 -37.75
C ASP A 2 8.13 3.28 -36.49
N ARG A 3 9.00 2.46 -35.92
CA ARG A 3 9.73 2.77 -34.67
C ARG A 3 11.00 3.58 -34.87
N THR A 4 11.34 3.88 -36.13
CA THR A 4 12.52 4.71 -36.50
C THR A 4 12.21 6.21 -36.39
N ILE A 5 10.91 6.58 -36.38
CA ILE A 5 10.47 7.96 -36.30
C ILE A 5 10.27 8.31 -34.83
N GLN A 6 11.07 9.24 -34.32
CA GLN A 6 10.91 9.77 -32.96
C GLN A 6 9.59 10.57 -32.89
N PRO A 7 8.75 10.33 -31.84
CA PRO A 7 7.56 11.16 -31.62
C PRO A 7 7.94 12.64 -31.44
N GLU A 8 7.09 13.53 -31.90
CA GLU A 8 7.26 14.96 -31.65
C GLU A 8 7.23 15.27 -30.16
N ILE A 9 8.17 16.07 -29.69
CA ILE A 9 8.21 16.56 -28.32
C ILE A 9 7.14 17.63 -28.18
N GLN A 10 6.09 17.31 -27.41
CA GLN A 10 5.03 18.26 -27.10
C GLN A 10 5.24 18.82 -25.70
N ALA A 11 5.21 20.14 -25.56
CA ALA A 11 5.22 20.79 -24.26
C ALA A 11 3.89 20.51 -23.54
N LEU A 12 3.97 20.04 -22.27
CA LEU A 12 2.82 19.92 -21.41
C LEU A 12 2.25 21.31 -21.10
N LYS A 13 1.13 21.65 -21.74
CA LYS A 13 0.48 22.95 -21.57
C LYS A 13 -0.44 23.00 -20.37
N ASN A 14 -1.10 21.89 -20.05
CA ASN A 14 -2.02 21.77 -18.92
C ASN A 14 -1.85 20.41 -18.26
N PHE A 15 -1.76 20.39 -16.96
CA PHE A 15 -1.86 19.17 -16.15
C PHE A 15 -2.79 19.43 -14.96
N HIS A 16 -3.52 18.41 -14.56
CA HIS A 16 -4.41 18.47 -13.40
C HIS A 16 -3.92 17.50 -12.35
N ILE A 17 -3.69 18.00 -11.15
CA ILE A 17 -3.32 17.17 -10.00
C ILE A 17 -4.62 16.84 -9.25
N LEU A 18 -4.89 15.55 -9.09
CA LEU A 18 -6.03 15.09 -8.30
C LEU A 18 -5.83 15.43 -6.83
N SER A 19 -6.82 16.11 -6.26
CA SER A 19 -6.79 16.47 -4.85
C SER A 19 -7.30 15.29 -4.00
N PRO A 20 -6.55 14.87 -2.96
CA PRO A 20 -7.01 13.84 -2.05
C PRO A 20 -8.12 14.34 -1.13
N VAL A 21 -9.06 13.48 -0.82
CA VAL A 21 -10.04 13.69 0.25
C VAL A 21 -9.43 13.16 1.56
N ARG A 22 -9.41 14.01 2.59
CA ARG A 22 -8.88 13.65 3.91
C ARG A 22 -9.99 13.63 4.94
N THR A 23 -10.00 12.59 5.74
CA THR A 23 -10.93 12.42 6.86
C THR A 23 -10.24 11.66 8.00
N THR A 24 -10.93 11.54 9.12
CA THR A 24 -10.44 10.76 10.27
C THR A 24 -11.48 9.69 10.60
N LEU A 25 -11.02 8.46 10.77
CA LEU A 25 -11.86 7.35 11.18
C LEU A 25 -12.31 7.51 12.65
N PRO A 26 -13.40 6.85 13.09
CA PRO A 26 -13.88 6.94 14.48
C PRO A 26 -12.85 6.54 15.54
N ASN A 27 -11.86 5.73 15.18
CA ASN A 27 -10.75 5.34 16.05
C ASN A 27 -9.58 6.34 16.06
N GLY A 28 -9.73 7.52 15.42
CA GLY A 28 -8.70 8.54 15.35
C GLY A 28 -7.65 8.37 14.24
N VAL A 29 -7.72 7.31 13.44
CA VAL A 29 -6.76 7.09 12.35
C VAL A 29 -7.06 8.03 11.18
N PRO A 30 -6.08 8.82 10.68
CA PRO A 30 -6.28 9.64 9.51
C PRO A 30 -6.41 8.77 8.25
N LEU A 31 -7.39 9.08 7.42
CA LEU A 31 -7.64 8.42 6.14
C LEU A 31 -7.52 9.44 5.00
N THR A 32 -6.73 9.10 4.00
CA THR A 32 -6.60 9.87 2.77
C THR A 32 -7.06 9.01 1.60
N VAL A 33 -8.00 9.52 0.83
CA VAL A 33 -8.57 8.81 -0.33
C VAL A 33 -8.27 9.61 -1.58
N VAL A 34 -7.75 8.93 -2.59
CA VAL A 34 -7.59 9.45 -3.95
C VAL A 34 -8.42 8.58 -4.88
N ASN A 35 -9.46 9.14 -5.46
CA ASN A 35 -10.23 8.45 -6.49
C ASN A 35 -9.66 8.82 -7.86
N ALA A 36 -8.91 7.90 -8.46
CA ALA A 36 -8.16 8.11 -9.68
C ALA A 36 -8.09 6.84 -10.51
N GLY A 37 -7.96 7.01 -11.82
CA GLY A 37 -7.79 5.91 -12.76
C GLY A 37 -9.08 5.46 -13.41
N GLU A 38 -8.93 4.63 -14.44
CA GLU A 38 -10.02 4.08 -15.27
C GLU A 38 -10.26 2.58 -14.98
N GLN A 39 -9.43 1.98 -14.15
CA GLN A 39 -9.49 0.57 -13.81
C GLN A 39 -10.15 0.37 -12.44
N GLU A 40 -10.88 -0.73 -12.31
CA GLU A 40 -11.50 -1.14 -11.04
C GLU A 40 -10.46 -1.78 -10.10
N LEU A 41 -9.48 -0.99 -9.70
CA LEU A 41 -8.41 -1.39 -8.78
C LEU A 41 -8.54 -0.64 -7.47
N VAL A 42 -8.31 -1.33 -6.38
CA VAL A 42 -8.18 -0.71 -5.06
C VAL A 42 -6.78 -0.98 -4.52
N ARG A 43 -6.09 0.10 -4.17
CA ARG A 43 -4.85 0.06 -3.41
C ARG A 43 -5.10 0.64 -2.02
N MET A 44 -4.67 -0.08 -0.99
CA MET A 44 -4.73 0.38 0.38
C MET A 44 -3.34 0.35 1.01
N ASP A 45 -2.87 1.49 1.47
CA ASP A 45 -1.59 1.64 2.16
C ASP A 45 -1.86 1.93 3.64
N ILE A 46 -1.35 1.09 4.54
CA ILE A 46 -1.42 1.32 5.99
C ILE A 46 -0.01 1.59 6.49
N LEU A 47 0.17 2.73 7.14
CA LEU A 47 1.44 3.18 7.67
C LEU A 47 1.40 3.16 9.19
N PHE A 48 2.36 2.49 9.79
CA PHE A 48 2.57 2.47 11.23
C PHE A 48 3.84 3.24 11.58
N ALA A 49 3.78 4.13 12.57
CA ALA A 49 4.96 4.79 13.13
C ALA A 49 5.78 3.80 13.97
N GLY A 50 6.31 2.77 13.35
CA GLY A 50 7.00 1.63 13.96
C GLY A 50 8.16 1.14 13.11
N GLY A 51 8.94 2.06 12.56
CA GLY A 51 10.13 1.73 11.77
C GLY A 51 11.34 1.38 12.63
N ARG A 52 12.51 1.25 11.98
CA ARG A 52 13.75 0.83 12.65
C ARG A 52 14.22 1.77 13.76
N TRP A 53 13.85 3.03 13.73
CA TRP A 53 14.24 4.00 14.77
C TRP A 53 13.44 3.84 16.06
N GLN A 54 12.24 3.26 16.01
CA GLN A 54 11.39 3.03 17.16
C GLN A 54 11.62 1.64 17.82
N GLN A 55 12.44 0.77 17.19
CA GLN A 55 12.66 -0.58 17.69
C GLN A 55 13.59 -0.58 18.92
N SER A 56 13.27 -1.39 19.92
CA SER A 56 14.13 -1.62 21.09
C SER A 56 15.17 -2.71 20.86
N GLN A 57 14.94 -3.57 19.86
CA GLN A 57 15.82 -4.68 19.50
C GLN A 57 16.04 -4.72 17.99
N LYS A 58 17.22 -5.17 17.56
CA LYS A 58 17.53 -5.32 16.13
C LYS A 58 16.51 -6.23 15.46
N LEU A 59 16.05 -5.82 14.26
CA LEU A 59 15.10 -6.55 13.41
C LEU A 59 13.67 -6.63 13.95
N GLN A 60 13.35 -6.06 15.10
CA GLN A 60 12.01 -6.06 15.68
C GLN A 60 10.97 -5.50 14.70
N ALA A 61 11.20 -4.32 14.14
CA ALA A 61 10.28 -3.70 13.18
C ALA A 61 10.04 -4.59 11.95
N LEU A 62 11.10 -5.22 11.44
CA LEU A 62 11.01 -6.10 10.28
C LEU A 62 10.19 -7.36 10.59
N PHE A 63 10.50 -8.04 11.69
CA PHE A 63 9.78 -9.26 12.05
C PHE A 63 8.34 -8.99 12.44
N THR A 64 8.07 -7.95 13.24
CA THR A 64 6.70 -7.56 13.59
C THR A 64 5.85 -7.33 12.33
N ASN A 65 6.39 -6.62 11.36
CA ASN A 65 5.66 -6.37 10.12
C ASN A 65 5.44 -7.65 9.31
N ARG A 66 6.47 -8.50 9.14
CA ARG A 66 6.36 -9.77 8.41
C ARG A 66 5.39 -10.75 9.06
N MET A 67 5.28 -10.74 10.39
CA MET A 67 4.34 -11.59 11.13
C MET A 67 2.86 -11.28 10.84
N LEU A 68 2.52 -10.14 10.25
CA LEU A 68 1.14 -9.79 9.91
C LEU A 68 0.45 -10.79 8.97
N ARG A 69 1.23 -11.54 8.18
CA ARG A 69 0.68 -12.58 7.30
C ARG A 69 0.66 -13.98 7.93
N GLU A 70 1.34 -14.16 9.06
CA GLU A 70 1.52 -15.48 9.67
C GLU A 70 0.32 -15.93 10.53
N GLY A 71 -0.63 -15.02 10.76
CA GLY A 71 -1.87 -15.32 11.45
C GLY A 71 -2.37 -14.17 12.32
N THR A 72 -3.58 -14.37 12.80
CA THR A 72 -4.26 -13.50 13.76
C THR A 72 -4.95 -14.38 14.81
N GLN A 73 -5.57 -13.78 15.81
CA GLN A 73 -6.41 -14.53 16.75
C GLN A 73 -7.57 -15.30 16.08
N LYS A 74 -8.01 -14.86 14.91
CA LYS A 74 -9.18 -15.42 14.20
C LYS A 74 -8.80 -16.27 12.99
N TYR A 75 -7.66 -16.01 12.37
CA TYR A 75 -7.27 -16.60 11.09
C TYR A 75 -5.85 -17.16 11.15
N THR A 76 -5.67 -18.36 10.65
CA THR A 76 -4.35 -18.95 10.39
C THR A 76 -3.70 -18.30 9.16
N ALA A 77 -2.40 -18.48 8.99
CA ALA A 77 -1.68 -18.03 7.79
C ALA A 77 -2.33 -18.58 6.50
N ALA A 78 -2.69 -19.86 6.49
CA ALA A 78 -3.38 -20.49 5.37
C ALA A 78 -4.71 -19.80 5.04
N THR A 79 -5.54 -19.53 6.05
CA THR A 79 -6.82 -18.84 5.85
C THR A 79 -6.63 -17.40 5.34
N ILE A 80 -5.56 -16.71 5.77
CA ILE A 80 -5.23 -15.38 5.25
C ILE A 80 -4.85 -15.47 3.77
N ALA A 81 -3.98 -16.43 3.41
CA ALA A 81 -3.58 -16.65 2.03
C ALA A 81 -4.78 -16.98 1.13
N GLU A 82 -5.64 -17.93 1.53
CA GLU A 82 -6.87 -18.28 0.80
C GLU A 82 -7.78 -17.06 0.56
N LYS A 83 -7.92 -16.17 1.56
CA LYS A 83 -8.73 -14.96 1.39
C LYS A 83 -8.09 -13.97 0.43
N LEU A 84 -6.79 -13.78 0.48
CA LEU A 84 -6.07 -12.92 -0.46
C LEU A 84 -6.22 -13.46 -1.89
N ASP A 85 -6.04 -14.76 -2.08
CA ASP A 85 -6.20 -15.43 -3.38
C ASP A 85 -7.63 -15.32 -3.90
N TYR A 86 -8.63 -15.51 -3.03
CA TYR A 86 -10.04 -15.38 -3.39
C TYR A 86 -10.39 -14.00 -3.97
N TYR A 87 -9.81 -12.93 -3.42
CA TYR A 87 -10.02 -11.57 -3.91
C TYR A 87 -9.00 -11.13 -4.96
N GLY A 88 -8.12 -12.02 -5.44
CA GLY A 88 -7.04 -11.67 -6.35
C GLY A 88 -6.12 -10.59 -5.80
N SER A 89 -5.95 -10.56 -4.48
CA SER A 89 -5.17 -9.52 -3.81
C SER A 89 -3.86 -10.05 -3.28
N TRP A 90 -2.87 -9.17 -3.14
CA TRP A 90 -1.62 -9.51 -2.46
C TRP A 90 -1.29 -8.48 -1.39
N LEU A 91 -0.49 -8.89 -0.44
CA LEU A 91 -0.07 -8.09 0.69
C LEU A 91 1.45 -7.89 0.64
N GLU A 92 1.88 -6.66 0.47
CA GLU A 92 3.28 -6.28 0.58
C GLU A 92 3.57 -5.73 1.98
N LEU A 93 4.61 -6.27 2.62
CA LEU A 93 5.02 -5.91 3.98
C LEU A 93 6.47 -5.44 3.96
N SER A 94 6.69 -4.17 4.25
CA SER A 94 8.03 -3.58 4.28
C SER A 94 8.20 -2.65 5.48
N SER A 95 9.44 -2.37 5.84
CA SER A 95 9.76 -1.45 6.92
C SER A 95 10.92 -0.54 6.52
N SER A 96 10.78 0.74 6.79
CA SER A 96 11.81 1.76 6.62
C SER A 96 12.44 2.15 7.96
N SER A 97 13.14 3.27 7.97
CA SER A 97 13.69 3.83 9.20
C SER A 97 12.60 4.37 10.13
N GLU A 98 11.56 5.00 9.59
CA GLU A 98 10.51 5.68 10.36
C GLU A 98 9.22 4.87 10.46
N TYR A 99 8.84 4.15 9.38
CA TYR A 99 7.54 3.52 9.25
C TYR A 99 7.64 2.04 8.91
N ALA A 100 6.64 1.28 9.36
CA ALA A 100 6.29 0.00 8.79
C ALA A 100 5.12 0.20 7.83
N TYR A 101 5.19 -0.45 6.67
CA TYR A 101 4.22 -0.32 5.59
C TYR A 101 3.53 -1.65 5.36
N THR A 102 2.22 -1.59 5.26
CA THR A 102 1.40 -2.70 4.80
C THR A 102 0.59 -2.21 3.61
N VAL A 103 0.84 -2.77 2.45
CA VAL A 103 0.19 -2.36 1.21
C VAL A 103 -0.58 -3.55 0.65
N SER A 104 -1.86 -3.35 0.40
CA SER A 104 -2.71 -4.32 -0.29
C SER A 104 -3.12 -3.78 -1.64
N TYR A 105 -3.09 -4.66 -2.63
CA TYR A 105 -3.60 -4.42 -3.98
C TYR A 105 -4.68 -5.46 -4.27
N THR A 106 -5.77 -5.04 -4.90
CA THR A 106 -6.81 -5.92 -5.43
C THR A 106 -7.05 -5.62 -6.90
N HIS A 107 -7.36 -6.64 -7.66
CA HIS A 107 -7.82 -6.54 -9.04
C HIS A 107 -9.32 -6.76 -9.11
#